data_eef75e4748d6f3f000106a970579c5eb
#
_entry.id   eef75e4748d6f3f000106a970579c5eb
#
_cell.length_a   1.000
_cell.length_b   1.000
_cell.length_c   1.000
_cell.angle_alpha   90.00
_cell.angle_beta   90.00
_cell.angle_gamma   90.00
#
_symmetry.space_group_name_H-M   'P 1'
#
loop_
_entity.id
_entity.type
_entity.pdbx_description
1 polymer ?
#
loop_
_entity_poly.entity_id
_entity_poly.type
_entity_poly.pdbx_seq_one_letter_code
_entity_poly.pdbx_strand_id
1 'polypeptide(L)'
;ENVLHILKNVNRMEVFELVDAIKEISQDKQNVNDYLDMMMFWFRDVLMFKATREIDNLVFKQEINYIREQASERSYEGLEKILEALEKTKTRLRANVNFDLAMELLFLTIREK
;
A
#
# COMPACT_ATOMS: atom_id res chain seq x y z
N GLU A 1 -0.49 9.61 8.78
CA GLU A 1 -1.93 9.81 8.74
C GLU A 1 -2.46 9.86 7.32
N ASN A 2 -1.80 10.67 6.47
CA ASN A 2 -2.22 10.73 5.07
C ASN A 2 -2.07 9.38 4.39
N VAL A 3 -1.03 8.63 4.74
CA VAL A 3 -0.81 7.31 4.15
C VAL A 3 -1.92 6.35 4.54
N LEU A 4 -2.34 6.38 5.80
CA LEU A 4 -3.44 5.51 6.23
C LEU A 4 -4.73 5.83 5.47
N HIS A 5 -5.02 7.12 5.28
CA HIS A 5 -6.19 7.53 4.50
C HIS A 5 -6.11 6.98 3.07
N ILE A 6 -4.94 7.10 2.45
CA ILE A 6 -4.73 6.56 1.10
C ILE A 6 -4.98 5.06 1.08
N LEU A 7 -4.42 4.33 2.05
CA LEU A 7 -4.55 2.87 2.10
C LEU A 7 -6.01 2.43 2.27
N LYS A 8 -6.75 3.14 3.10
CA LYS A 8 -8.16 2.80 3.33
C LYS A 8 -9.00 2.98 2.08
N ASN A 9 -8.62 3.89 1.20
CA ASN A 9 -9.44 4.28 0.06
C ASN A 9 -8.84 3.91 -1.29
N VAL A 10 -7.68 3.27 -1.31
CA VAL A 10 -6.91 3.07 -2.55
C VAL A 10 -7.70 2.33 -3.63
N ASN A 11 -8.59 1.41 -3.23
CA ASN A 11 -9.36 0.65 -4.20
C ASN A 11 -10.39 1.49 -4.95
N ARG A 12 -10.72 2.67 -4.41
CA ARG A 12 -11.72 3.56 -4.98
C ARG A 12 -11.13 4.82 -5.59
N MET A 13 -9.81 4.99 -5.50
CA MET A 13 -9.17 6.22 -5.95
C MET A 13 -9.00 6.22 -7.46
N GLU A 14 -9.25 7.39 -8.04
CA GLU A 14 -8.99 7.63 -9.46
C GLU A 14 -7.50 7.87 -9.67
N VAL A 15 -7.07 7.76 -10.94
CA VAL A 15 -5.66 7.94 -11.27
C VAL A 15 -5.15 9.31 -10.80
N PHE A 16 -5.94 10.37 -11.01
CA PHE A 16 -5.50 11.72 -10.61
C PHE A 16 -5.34 11.83 -9.10
N GLU A 17 -6.16 11.12 -8.34
CA GLU A 17 -6.02 11.12 -6.89
C GLU A 17 -4.74 10.41 -6.43
N LEU A 18 -4.37 9.34 -7.13
CA LEU A 18 -3.11 8.65 -6.84
C LEU A 18 -1.91 9.53 -7.19
N VAL A 19 -1.98 10.25 -8.31
CA VAL A 19 -0.91 11.18 -8.68
C VAL A 19 -0.75 12.25 -7.61
N ASP A 20 -1.86 12.79 -7.11
CA ASP A 20 -1.82 13.79 -6.05
C ASP A 20 -1.22 13.20 -4.77
N ALA A 21 -1.56 11.95 -4.45
CA ALA A 21 -1.01 11.28 -3.28
C ALA A 21 0.51 11.13 -3.40
N ILE A 22 1.00 10.77 -4.59
CA ILE A 22 2.43 10.64 -4.83
C ILE A 22 3.12 11.99 -4.64
N LYS A 23 2.49 13.07 -5.12
CA LYS A 23 3.05 14.42 -4.95
C LYS A 23 3.18 14.78 -3.47
N GLU A 24 2.17 14.46 -2.67
CA GLU A 24 2.24 14.73 -1.24
C GLU A 24 3.38 13.95 -0.58
N ILE A 25 3.52 12.68 -0.93
CA ILE A 25 4.60 11.87 -0.38
C ILE A 25 5.95 12.41 -0.83
N SER A 26 6.03 12.92 -2.07
CA SER A 26 7.29 13.44 -2.60
C SER A 26 7.78 14.69 -1.86
N GLN A 27 6.87 15.40 -1.20
CA GLN A 27 7.25 16.56 -0.40
C GLN A 27 7.86 16.17 0.95
N ASP A 28 7.81 14.89 1.29
CA ASP A 28 8.29 14.38 2.57
C ASP A 28 9.15 13.15 2.35
N LYS A 29 10.10 13.24 1.41
CA LYS A 29 10.88 12.08 0.98
C LYS A 29 11.69 11.46 2.10
N GLN A 30 12.08 12.27 3.10
CA GLN A 30 12.88 11.74 4.21
C GLN A 30 12.11 10.68 5.01
N ASN A 31 10.78 10.69 4.95
CA ASN A 31 9.94 9.74 5.68
C ASN A 31 9.36 8.66 4.76
N VAL A 32 9.83 8.55 3.52
CA VAL A 32 9.23 7.61 2.57
C VAL A 32 9.36 6.15 3.03
N ASN A 33 10.48 5.82 3.68
CA ASN A 33 10.64 4.44 4.18
C ASN A 33 9.59 4.09 5.22
N ASP A 34 9.26 5.04 6.09
CA ASP A 34 8.21 4.82 7.07
C ASP A 34 6.85 4.62 6.40
N TYR A 35 6.59 5.38 5.34
CA TYR A 35 5.35 5.23 4.58
C TYR A 35 5.29 3.86 3.92
N LEU A 36 6.39 3.41 3.33
CA LEU A 36 6.43 2.10 2.68
C LEU A 36 6.26 0.97 3.71
N ASP A 37 6.85 1.13 4.90
CA ASP A 37 6.67 0.15 5.97
C ASP A 37 5.21 0.09 6.40
N MET A 38 4.55 1.23 6.54
CA MET A 38 3.13 1.26 6.90
C MET A 38 2.28 0.57 5.84
N MET A 39 2.58 0.84 4.56
CA MET A 39 1.88 0.16 3.47
C MET A 39 2.09 -1.35 3.53
N MET A 40 3.30 -1.78 3.85
CA MET A 40 3.60 -3.20 3.95
C MET A 40 2.78 -3.85 5.07
N PHE A 41 2.73 -3.22 6.24
CA PHE A 41 1.93 -3.74 7.35
C PHE A 41 0.44 -3.80 6.97
N TRP A 42 -0.04 -2.79 6.24
CA TRP A 42 -1.43 -2.77 5.81
C TRP A 42 -1.77 -3.97 4.92
N PHE A 43 -0.98 -4.17 3.86
CA PHE A 43 -1.29 -5.23 2.90
C PHE A 43 -1.01 -6.61 3.49
N ARG A 44 -0.07 -6.72 4.44
CA ARG A 44 0.10 -7.96 5.19
C ARG A 44 -1.13 -8.24 6.04
N ASP A 45 -1.70 -7.21 6.66
CA ASP A 45 -2.95 -7.39 7.42
C ASP A 45 -4.07 -7.86 6.50
N VAL A 46 -4.20 -7.28 5.31
CA VAL A 46 -5.23 -7.68 4.36
C VAL A 46 -5.05 -9.16 3.99
N LEU A 47 -3.82 -9.55 3.68
CA LEU A 47 -3.50 -10.93 3.33
C LEU A 47 -3.78 -11.88 4.50
N MET A 48 -3.35 -11.51 5.69
CA MET A 48 -3.52 -12.33 6.88
C MET A 48 -5.02 -12.52 7.17
N PHE A 49 -5.79 -11.44 7.12
CA PHE A 49 -7.22 -11.55 7.35
C PHE A 49 -7.90 -12.39 6.28
N LYS A 50 -7.49 -12.24 5.02
CA LYS A 50 -8.04 -13.04 3.94
C LYS A 50 -7.83 -14.54 4.21
N ALA A 51 -6.66 -14.88 4.73
CA ALA A 51 -6.30 -16.28 4.95
C ALA A 51 -6.91 -16.87 6.22
N THR A 52 -7.00 -16.09 7.31
CA THR A 52 -7.35 -16.64 8.62
C THR A 52 -8.69 -16.15 9.16
N ARG A 53 -9.17 -15.00 8.69
CA ARG A 53 -10.36 -14.31 9.22
C ARG A 53 -10.20 -13.88 10.68
N GLU A 54 -8.99 -13.90 11.21
CA GLU A 54 -8.71 -13.50 12.59
C GLU A 54 -8.30 -12.05 12.65
N ILE A 55 -8.80 -11.35 13.67
CA ILE A 55 -8.57 -9.91 13.83
C ILE A 55 -7.46 -9.63 14.83
N ASP A 56 -7.29 -10.49 15.81
CA ASP A 56 -6.46 -10.19 16.98
C ASP A 56 -4.98 -9.95 16.64
N ASN A 57 -4.50 -10.55 15.56
CA ASN A 57 -3.09 -10.45 15.17
C ASN A 57 -2.82 -9.32 14.18
N LEU A 58 -3.83 -8.54 13.81
CA LEU A 58 -3.64 -7.47 12.85
C LEU A 58 -3.01 -6.24 13.51
N VAL A 59 -2.17 -5.55 12.74
CA VAL A 59 -1.60 -4.28 13.18
C VAL A 59 -2.66 -3.20 13.23
N PHE A 60 -3.53 -3.15 12.21
CA PHE A 60 -4.55 -2.11 12.08
C PHE A 60 -5.93 -2.64 12.44
N LYS A 61 -6.05 -3.24 13.63
CA LYS A 61 -7.32 -3.84 14.07
C LYS A 61 -8.50 -2.87 13.98
N GLN A 62 -8.24 -1.61 14.30
CA GLN A 62 -9.31 -0.60 14.35
C GLN A 62 -9.86 -0.28 12.96
N GLU A 63 -9.12 -0.66 11.92
CA GLU A 63 -9.54 -0.42 10.54
C GLU A 63 -10.09 -1.68 9.90
N ILE A 64 -10.62 -2.59 10.69
CA ILE A 64 -11.04 -3.92 10.21
C ILE A 64 -12.07 -3.84 9.07
N ASN A 65 -12.94 -2.85 9.08
CA ASN A 65 -13.96 -2.77 8.03
C ASN A 65 -13.32 -2.54 6.66
N TYR A 66 -12.28 -1.70 6.60
CA TYR A 66 -11.55 -1.46 5.35
C TYR A 66 -10.72 -2.68 4.95
N ILE A 67 -10.10 -3.33 5.94
CA ILE A 67 -9.29 -4.52 5.68
C ILE A 67 -10.17 -5.64 5.14
N ARG A 68 -11.34 -5.84 5.74
CA ARG A 68 -12.28 -6.86 5.29
C ARG A 68 -12.72 -6.63 3.86
N GLU A 69 -13.03 -5.38 3.52
CA GLU A 69 -13.44 -5.03 2.17
C GLU A 69 -12.34 -5.32 1.17
N GLN A 70 -11.13 -4.89 1.47
CA GLN A 70 -10.01 -5.12 0.55
C GLN A 70 -9.66 -6.60 0.44
N ALA A 71 -9.77 -7.34 1.53
CA ALA A 71 -9.53 -8.78 1.49
C ALA A 71 -10.50 -9.48 0.55
N SER A 72 -11.75 -9.00 0.50
CA SER A 72 -12.74 -9.60 -0.39
C SER A 72 -12.53 -9.23 -1.85
N GLU A 73 -11.93 -8.07 -2.11
CA GLU A 73 -11.76 -7.55 -3.48
C GLU A 73 -10.45 -7.99 -4.13
N ARG A 74 -9.43 -8.31 -3.33
CA ARG A 74 -8.11 -8.61 -3.86
C ARG A 74 -7.83 -10.10 -3.80
N SER A 75 -7.14 -10.60 -4.83
CA SER A 75 -6.71 -11.99 -4.87
C SER A 75 -5.44 -12.18 -4.03
N TYR A 76 -5.14 -13.43 -3.67
CA TYR A 76 -3.88 -13.75 -3.01
C TYR A 76 -2.70 -13.36 -3.88
N GLU A 77 -2.78 -13.67 -5.18
CA GLU A 77 -1.71 -13.30 -6.12
C GLU A 77 -1.51 -11.79 -6.17
N GLY A 78 -2.62 -11.05 -6.20
CA GLY A 78 -2.54 -9.59 -6.22
C GLY A 78 -1.87 -9.04 -4.98
N LEU A 79 -2.21 -9.58 -3.82
CA LEU A 79 -1.61 -9.14 -2.57
C LEU A 79 -0.12 -9.47 -2.51
N GLU A 80 0.26 -10.66 -2.99
CA GLU A 80 1.68 -11.01 -3.04
C GLU A 80 2.45 -10.09 -3.98
N LYS A 81 1.86 -9.74 -5.12
CA LYS A 81 2.50 -8.79 -6.04
C LYS A 81 2.70 -7.42 -5.40
N ILE A 82 1.74 -6.97 -4.61
CA ILE A 82 1.86 -5.69 -3.92
C ILE A 82 3.02 -5.74 -2.92
N LEU A 83 3.11 -6.81 -2.14
CA LEU A 83 4.20 -6.94 -1.17
C LEU A 83 5.56 -6.98 -1.85
N GLU A 84 5.66 -7.69 -2.98
CA GLU A 84 6.88 -7.70 -3.78
C GLU A 84 7.20 -6.31 -4.33
N ALA A 85 6.17 -5.61 -4.81
CA ALA A 85 6.36 -4.27 -5.37
C ALA A 85 6.86 -3.30 -4.32
N LEU A 86 6.39 -3.44 -3.07
CA LEU A 86 6.88 -2.60 -1.98
C LEU A 86 8.35 -2.82 -1.72
N GLU A 87 8.80 -4.08 -1.72
CA GLU A 87 10.21 -4.39 -1.56
C GLU A 87 11.04 -3.84 -2.73
N LYS A 88 10.55 -4.01 -3.95
CA LYS A 88 11.23 -3.48 -5.13
C LYS A 88 11.33 -1.97 -5.08
N THR A 89 10.28 -1.30 -4.59
CA THR A 89 10.27 0.15 -4.50
C THR A 89 11.36 0.63 -3.54
N LYS A 90 11.50 -0.04 -2.40
CA LYS A 90 12.58 0.30 -1.46
C LYS A 90 13.94 0.15 -2.12
N THR A 91 14.15 -0.92 -2.87
CA THR A 91 15.41 -1.15 -3.57
C THR A 91 15.67 -0.07 -4.62
N ARG A 92 14.64 0.27 -5.40
CA ARG A 92 14.76 1.31 -6.43
C ARG A 92 15.14 2.65 -5.83
N LEU A 93 14.51 3.01 -4.72
CA LEU A 93 14.82 4.29 -4.07
C LEU A 93 16.23 4.32 -3.50
N ARG A 94 16.72 3.20 -2.97
CA ARG A 94 18.10 3.11 -2.50
C ARG A 94 19.08 3.23 -3.66
N ALA A 95 18.69 2.78 -4.84
CA ALA A 95 19.52 2.84 -6.04
C ALA A 95 19.37 4.15 -6.80
N ASN A 96 18.71 5.15 -6.20
CA ASN A 96 18.54 6.48 -6.79
C ASN A 96 17.72 6.47 -8.09
N VAL A 97 16.80 5.53 -8.23
CA VAL A 97 15.81 5.57 -9.31
C VAL A 97 14.91 6.77 -9.06
N ASN A 98 14.44 7.39 -10.15
CA ASN A 98 13.55 8.55 -10.05
C ASN A 98 12.40 8.26 -9.08
N PHE A 99 12.23 9.17 -8.11
CA PHE A 99 11.25 8.96 -7.04
C PHE A 99 9.83 8.80 -7.60
N ASP A 100 9.42 9.71 -8.47
CA ASP A 100 8.07 9.70 -8.99
C ASP A 100 7.81 8.41 -9.79
N LEU A 101 8.79 8.01 -10.60
CA LEU A 101 8.65 6.78 -11.38
C LEU A 101 8.51 5.56 -10.47
N ALA A 102 9.35 5.46 -9.44
CA ALA A 102 9.30 4.33 -8.51
C ALA A 102 7.94 4.26 -7.83
N MET A 103 7.43 5.40 -7.39
CA MET A 103 6.13 5.44 -6.70
C MET A 103 4.97 5.18 -7.66
N GLU A 104 5.06 5.67 -8.90
CA GLU A 104 4.03 5.41 -9.89
C GLU A 104 3.93 3.93 -10.21
N LEU A 105 5.07 3.26 -10.36
CA LEU A 105 5.07 1.82 -10.61
C LEU A 105 4.43 1.06 -9.45
N LEU A 106 4.73 1.48 -8.21
CA LEU A 106 4.13 0.87 -7.04
C LEU A 106 2.61 1.02 -7.06
N PHE A 107 2.12 2.24 -7.27
CA PHE A 107 0.69 2.47 -7.21
C PHE A 107 -0.06 1.83 -8.38
N LEU A 108 0.59 1.69 -9.54
CA LEU A 108 -0.02 0.93 -10.62
C LEU A 108 -0.25 -0.51 -10.21
N THR A 109 0.73 -1.11 -9.52
CA THR A 109 0.56 -2.47 -9.00
C THR A 109 -0.56 -2.55 -7.98
N ILE A 110 -0.65 -1.56 -7.09
CA ILE A 110 -1.69 -1.55 -6.07
C ILE A 110 -3.08 -1.43 -6.70
N ARG A 111 -3.21 -0.72 -7.82
CA ARG A 111 -4.50 -0.61 -8.51
C ARG A 111 -4.96 -1.92 -9.14
N GLU A 112 -4.05 -2.80 -9.46
CA GLU A 112 -4.40 -4.13 -9.99
C GLU A 112 -4.89 -4.99 -8.84
N LYS A 113 -6.09 -5.48 -8.93
CA LYS A 113 -6.66 -6.30 -7.88
C LYS A 113 -6.46 -7.77 -8.14
#